data_874fb6f16d0bc3ede1f04a917943e0bf
#
_entry.id   874fb6f16d0bc3ede1f04a917943e0bf
#
_cell.length_a   1.000
_cell.length_b   1.000
_cell.length_c   1.000
_cell.angle_alpha   90.00
_cell.angle_beta   90.00
_cell.angle_gamma   90.00
#
_symmetry.space_group_name_H-M   'P 1'
#
loop_
_entity.id
_entity.type
_entity.pdbx_description
1 polymer ?
#
loop_
_entity_poly.entity_id
_entity_poly.type
_entity_poly.pdbx_seq_one_letter_code
_entity_poly.pdbx_strand_id
1 'polypeptide(L)'
;MRAMTRLRARLRSEAPLDDLPVTWSHLTALHRIVEQGPVTATELAQAEHVRRQSMAETLAGLRAGGLITDGRDPSDGRKVLVSATPAGRALVERSAATREAWLSKAISNMLDAEEHRVLLRAAEIMDRLADAKE
;
A
#
# COMPACT_ATOMS: atom_id res chain seq x y z
N MET A 1 19.55 4.51 -1.41
CA MET A 1 18.44 4.95 -0.52
C MET A 1 17.87 6.32 -0.91
N ARG A 2 18.70 7.34 -1.13
CA ARG A 2 18.25 8.72 -1.44
C ARG A 2 17.34 8.83 -2.67
N ALA A 3 17.63 8.13 -3.76
CA ALA A 3 16.82 8.15 -4.97
C ALA A 3 15.41 7.59 -4.75
N MET A 4 15.32 6.46 -4.07
CA MET A 4 14.02 5.84 -3.73
C MET A 4 13.17 6.73 -2.84
N THR A 5 13.78 7.36 -1.84
CA THR A 5 13.07 8.29 -0.95
C THR A 5 12.53 9.50 -1.73
N ARG A 6 13.31 10.06 -2.64
CA ARG A 6 12.87 11.19 -3.48
C ARG A 6 11.75 10.81 -4.43
N LEU A 7 11.87 9.66 -5.11
CA LEU A 7 10.82 9.18 -6.00
C LEU A 7 9.52 8.90 -5.24
N ARG A 8 9.62 8.26 -4.07
CA ARG A 8 8.46 8.02 -3.20
C ARG A 8 7.78 9.32 -2.76
N ALA A 9 8.56 10.34 -2.38
CA ALA A 9 8.03 11.64 -2.01
C ALA A 9 7.33 12.31 -3.20
N ARG A 10 7.90 12.21 -4.40
CA ARG A 10 7.28 12.73 -5.61
C ARG A 10 5.96 12.04 -5.92
N LEU A 11 5.91 10.71 -5.90
CA LEU A 11 4.68 9.94 -6.14
C LEU A 11 3.56 10.30 -5.14
N ARG A 12 3.94 10.57 -3.89
CA ARG A 12 2.97 11.03 -2.88
C ARG A 12 2.39 12.39 -3.23
N SER A 13 3.20 13.31 -3.74
CA SER A 13 2.73 14.65 -4.10
C SER A 13 1.80 14.68 -5.31
N GLU A 14 1.82 13.64 -6.14
CA GLU A 14 0.94 13.53 -7.32
C GLU A 14 -0.46 12.98 -6.99
N ALA A 15 -0.63 12.40 -5.82
CA ALA A 15 -1.93 11.93 -5.32
C ALA A 15 -2.14 12.47 -3.90
N PRO A 16 -2.40 13.77 -3.74
CA PRO A 16 -2.60 14.37 -2.44
C PRO A 16 -3.80 13.76 -1.72
N LEU A 17 -3.65 13.58 -0.41
CA LEU A 17 -4.70 13.04 0.46
C LEU A 17 -5.46 14.15 1.21
N ASP A 18 -5.30 15.41 0.78
CA ASP A 18 -5.77 16.58 1.51
C ASP A 18 -7.28 16.60 1.78
N ASP A 19 -8.05 16.01 0.86
CA ASP A 19 -9.50 15.89 0.98
C ASP A 19 -9.98 14.56 1.61
N LEU A 20 -9.06 13.73 2.08
CA LEU A 20 -9.37 12.40 2.60
C LEU A 20 -9.01 12.29 4.08
N PRO A 21 -9.84 11.64 4.92
CA PRO A 21 -9.56 11.44 6.34
C PRO A 21 -8.56 10.30 6.57
N VAL A 22 -7.57 10.18 5.70
CA VAL A 22 -6.57 9.10 5.73
C VAL A 22 -5.15 9.65 5.56
N THR A 23 -4.20 9.01 6.22
CA THR A 23 -2.78 9.27 6.06
C THR A 23 -2.17 8.30 5.04
N TRP A 24 -0.91 8.52 4.67
CA TRP A 24 -0.16 7.58 3.84
C TRP A 24 0.03 6.21 4.52
N SER A 25 0.14 6.17 5.85
CA SER A 25 0.17 4.90 6.59
C SER A 25 -1.14 4.13 6.47
N HIS A 26 -2.27 4.83 6.55
CA HIS A 26 -3.59 4.25 6.30
C HIS A 26 -3.69 3.67 4.88
N LEU A 27 -3.28 4.43 3.88
CA LEU A 27 -3.35 4.01 2.49
C LEU A 27 -2.46 2.81 2.18
N THR A 28 -1.25 2.77 2.75
CA THR A 28 -0.32 1.64 2.59
C THR A 28 -0.91 0.35 3.20
N ALA A 29 -1.45 0.42 4.41
CA ALA A 29 -2.11 -0.71 5.05
C ALA A 29 -3.35 -1.15 4.26
N LEU A 30 -4.17 -0.21 3.82
CA LEU A 30 -5.37 -0.49 3.04
C LEU A 30 -5.04 -1.17 1.71
N HIS A 31 -4.02 -0.71 1.01
CA HIS A 31 -3.54 -1.33 -0.23
C HIS A 31 -3.19 -2.81 -0.01
N ARG A 32 -2.45 -3.12 1.06
CA ARG A 32 -2.12 -4.49 1.41
C ARG A 32 -3.34 -5.33 1.76
N ILE A 33 -4.30 -4.77 2.47
CA ILE A 33 -5.58 -5.45 2.79
C ILE A 33 -6.35 -5.77 1.50
N VAL A 34 -6.38 -4.85 0.56
CA VAL A 34 -7.02 -5.08 -0.76
C VAL A 34 -6.34 -6.22 -1.52
N GLU A 35 -5.00 -6.25 -1.52
CA GLU A 35 -4.23 -7.27 -2.26
C GLU A 35 -4.26 -8.65 -1.61
N GLN A 36 -4.18 -8.72 -0.29
CA GLN A 36 -3.90 -9.97 0.45
C GLN A 36 -5.03 -10.39 1.39
N GLY A 37 -6.03 -9.53 1.58
CA GLY A 37 -7.09 -9.80 2.53
C GLY A 37 -7.99 -10.99 2.16
N PRO A 38 -8.67 -11.56 3.16
CA PRO A 38 -8.68 -11.16 4.57
C PRO A 38 -7.37 -11.51 5.30
N VAL A 39 -6.93 -10.65 6.20
CA VAL A 39 -5.67 -10.78 6.96
C VAL A 39 -5.85 -10.36 8.42
N THR A 40 -4.97 -10.84 9.30
CA THR A 40 -4.94 -10.42 10.70
C THR A 40 -4.13 -9.13 10.88
N ALA A 41 -4.40 -8.40 11.96
CA ALA A 41 -3.60 -7.23 12.34
C ALA A 41 -2.13 -7.58 12.58
N THR A 42 -1.84 -8.76 13.13
CA THR A 42 -0.48 -9.25 13.34
C THR A 42 0.26 -9.47 12.04
N GLU A 43 -0.38 -10.11 11.07
CA GLU A 43 0.20 -10.33 9.72
C GLU A 43 0.50 -9.00 9.03
N LEU A 44 -0.42 -8.03 9.12
CA LEU A 44 -0.21 -6.68 8.57
C LEU A 44 0.96 -5.95 9.24
N ALA A 45 1.05 -5.99 10.56
CA ALA A 45 2.14 -5.36 11.30
C ALA A 45 3.50 -5.95 10.92
N GLN A 46 3.59 -7.26 10.78
CA GLN A 46 4.80 -7.96 10.32
C GLN A 46 5.17 -7.58 8.88
N ALA A 47 4.21 -7.59 7.99
CA ALA A 47 4.43 -7.29 6.58
C ALA A 47 4.87 -5.83 6.34
N GLU A 48 4.34 -4.89 7.11
CA GLU A 48 4.71 -3.47 7.04
C GLU A 48 5.90 -3.10 7.94
N HIS A 49 6.47 -4.04 8.68
CA HIS A 49 7.57 -3.82 9.63
C HIS A 49 7.27 -2.71 10.65
N VAL A 50 6.04 -2.68 11.16
CA VAL A 50 5.58 -1.74 12.19
C VAL A 50 5.17 -2.46 13.46
N ARG A 51 5.09 -1.70 14.55
CA ARG A 51 4.63 -2.24 15.84
C ARG A 51 3.13 -2.56 15.78
N ARG A 52 2.71 -3.58 16.54
CA ARG A 52 1.30 -3.96 16.65
C ARG A 52 0.39 -2.81 17.07
N GLN A 53 0.84 -1.98 18.01
CA GLN A 53 0.08 -0.81 18.46
C GLN A 53 -0.09 0.21 17.34
N SER A 54 0.95 0.50 16.58
CA SER A 54 0.86 1.42 15.43
C SER A 54 -0.10 0.89 14.37
N MET A 55 -0.07 -0.41 14.11
CA MET A 55 -1.01 -1.03 13.17
C MET A 55 -2.45 -0.99 13.71
N ALA A 56 -2.65 -1.23 15.01
CA ALA A 56 -3.97 -1.14 15.64
C ALA A 56 -4.58 0.27 15.49
N GLU A 57 -3.78 1.31 15.69
CA GLU A 57 -4.19 2.71 15.48
C GLU A 57 -4.55 2.99 14.02
N THR A 58 -3.74 2.51 13.08
CA THR A 58 -4.00 2.63 11.65
C THR A 58 -5.31 1.94 11.27
N LEU A 59 -5.53 0.72 11.74
CA LEU A 59 -6.76 -0.04 11.46
C LEU A 59 -7.98 0.60 12.10
N ALA A 60 -7.85 1.18 13.31
CA ALA A 60 -8.94 1.92 13.96
C ALA A 60 -9.37 3.12 13.10
N GLY A 61 -8.44 3.87 12.54
CA GLY A 61 -8.72 4.97 11.61
C GLY A 61 -9.41 4.52 10.33
N LEU A 62 -8.93 3.44 9.72
CA LEU A 62 -9.55 2.85 8.52
C LEU A 62 -10.96 2.34 8.79
N ARG A 63 -11.18 1.74 9.94
CA ARG A 63 -12.48 1.23 10.37
C ARG A 63 -13.47 2.37 10.63
N ALA A 64 -13.04 3.42 11.29
CA ALA A 64 -13.84 4.62 11.52
C ALA A 64 -14.24 5.30 10.20
N GLY A 65 -13.39 5.24 9.18
CA GLY A 65 -13.66 5.76 7.84
C GLY A 65 -14.52 4.85 6.97
N GLY A 66 -14.94 3.68 7.45
CA GLY A 66 -15.72 2.72 6.67
C GLY A 66 -14.95 2.05 5.52
N LEU A 67 -13.62 2.00 5.60
CA LEU A 67 -12.74 1.50 4.54
C LEU A 67 -12.38 0.03 4.73
N ILE A 68 -12.50 -0.49 5.94
CA ILE A 68 -12.29 -1.89 6.28
C ILE A 68 -13.41 -2.41 7.17
N THR A 69 -13.56 -3.72 7.20
CA THR A 69 -14.48 -4.42 8.07
C THR A 69 -13.81 -5.64 8.70
N ASP A 70 -14.29 -6.05 9.86
CA ASP A 70 -13.79 -7.21 10.59
C ASP A 70 -14.70 -8.42 10.38
N GLY A 71 -14.08 -9.59 10.32
CA GLY A 71 -14.75 -10.88 10.31
C GLY A 71 -14.03 -11.87 11.21
N ARG A 72 -14.66 -13.02 11.44
CA ARG A 72 -14.06 -14.12 12.17
C ARG A 72 -13.49 -15.15 11.20
N ASP A 73 -12.34 -15.72 11.55
CA ASP A 73 -11.81 -16.86 10.82
C ASP A 73 -12.74 -18.06 10.99
N PRO A 74 -13.25 -18.69 9.90
CA PRO A 74 -14.12 -19.86 9.98
C PRO A 74 -13.46 -21.07 10.67
N SER A 75 -12.12 -21.17 10.61
CA SER A 75 -11.35 -22.26 11.20
C SER A 75 -10.85 -21.98 12.62
N ASP A 76 -10.74 -20.71 13.01
CA ASP A 76 -10.33 -20.26 14.33
C ASP A 76 -11.05 -18.98 14.72
N GLY A 77 -12.15 -19.11 15.45
CA GLY A 77 -13.01 -17.99 15.90
C GLY A 77 -12.34 -16.97 16.84
N ARG A 78 -11.09 -17.22 17.29
CA ARG A 78 -10.28 -16.25 18.05
C ARG A 78 -9.59 -15.22 17.16
N LYS A 79 -9.39 -15.55 15.87
CA LYS A 79 -8.76 -14.66 14.91
C LYS A 79 -9.78 -13.68 14.34
N VAL A 80 -9.43 -12.40 14.37
CA VAL A 80 -10.17 -11.36 13.66
C VAL A 80 -9.48 -11.12 12.32
N LEU A 81 -10.23 -11.31 11.25
CA LEU A 81 -9.78 -11.06 9.88
C LEU A 81 -10.27 -9.69 9.41
N VAL A 82 -9.36 -8.92 8.87
CA VAL A 82 -9.65 -7.59 8.31
C VAL A 82 -9.76 -7.70 6.79
N SER A 83 -10.81 -7.10 6.25
CA SER A 83 -11.07 -7.05 4.81
C SER A 83 -11.40 -5.63 4.37
N ALA A 84 -11.08 -5.30 3.12
CA ALA A 84 -11.46 -4.01 2.54
C ALA A 84 -12.97 -3.99 2.20
N THR A 85 -13.60 -2.87 2.48
CA THR A 85 -14.95 -2.57 1.99
C THR A 85 -14.91 -2.13 0.52
N PRO A 86 -16.04 -2.07 -0.20
CA PRO A 86 -16.09 -1.47 -1.53
C PRO A 86 -15.55 -0.03 -1.57
N ALA A 87 -15.82 0.77 -0.54
CA ALA A 87 -15.26 2.12 -0.40
C ALA A 87 -13.73 2.10 -0.24
N GLY A 88 -13.19 1.16 0.53
CA GLY A 88 -11.75 0.97 0.69
C GLY A 88 -11.07 0.58 -0.63
N ARG A 89 -11.63 -0.33 -1.39
CA ARG A 89 -11.15 -0.74 -2.71
C ARG A 89 -11.15 0.44 -3.69
N ALA A 90 -12.23 1.20 -3.74
CA ALA A 90 -12.36 2.35 -4.61
C ALA A 90 -11.32 3.43 -4.29
N LEU A 91 -11.02 3.66 -3.02
CA LEU A 91 -9.99 4.61 -2.60
C LEU A 91 -8.59 4.18 -3.07
N VAL A 92 -8.24 2.92 -2.90
CA VAL A 92 -6.96 2.37 -3.38
C VAL A 92 -6.84 2.50 -4.90
N GLU A 93 -7.86 2.14 -5.64
CA GLU A 93 -7.88 2.23 -7.10
C GLU A 93 -7.68 3.66 -7.60
N ARG A 94 -8.41 4.63 -7.03
CA ARG A 94 -8.25 6.05 -7.40
C ARG A 94 -6.85 6.58 -7.10
N SER A 95 -6.32 6.26 -5.94
CA SER A 95 -4.99 6.70 -5.54
C SER A 95 -3.89 6.07 -6.40
N ALA A 96 -4.03 4.80 -6.74
CA ALA A 96 -3.11 4.09 -7.63
C ALA A 96 -3.15 4.68 -9.05
N ALA A 97 -4.35 4.86 -9.61
CA ALA A 97 -4.53 5.37 -10.97
C ALA A 97 -3.85 6.72 -11.19
N THR A 98 -3.97 7.65 -10.23
CA THR A 98 -3.33 8.98 -10.32
C THR A 98 -1.80 8.88 -10.33
N ARG A 99 -1.23 8.05 -9.47
CA ARG A 99 0.23 7.84 -9.41
C ARG A 99 0.77 7.12 -10.64
N GLU A 100 0.06 6.12 -11.11
CA GLU A 100 0.43 5.36 -12.31
C GLU A 100 0.39 6.24 -13.56
N ALA A 101 -0.63 7.09 -13.71
CA ALA A 101 -0.73 8.01 -14.83
C ALA A 101 0.46 9.00 -14.86
N TRP A 102 0.83 9.56 -13.71
CA TRP A 102 1.99 10.43 -13.63
C TRP A 102 3.29 9.68 -13.94
N LEU A 103 3.50 8.51 -13.33
CA LEU A 103 4.73 7.72 -13.52
C LEU A 103 4.88 7.26 -14.97
N SER A 104 3.81 6.77 -15.58
CA SER A 104 3.79 6.36 -16.98
C SER A 104 4.18 7.51 -17.91
N LYS A 105 3.61 8.69 -17.69
CA LYS A 105 3.96 9.90 -18.45
C LYS A 105 5.42 10.32 -18.24
N ALA A 106 5.90 10.28 -17.01
CA ALA A 106 7.29 10.62 -16.69
C ALA A 106 8.27 9.65 -17.37
N ILE A 107 8.01 8.35 -17.33
CA ILE A 107 8.80 7.31 -17.99
C ILE A 107 8.83 7.56 -19.49
N SER A 108 7.67 7.76 -20.14
CA SER A 108 7.58 7.97 -21.59
C SER A 108 8.30 9.23 -22.05
N ASN A 109 8.34 10.29 -21.23
CA ASN A 109 8.94 11.56 -21.60
C ASN A 109 10.43 11.64 -21.29
N MET A 110 10.94 10.88 -20.33
CA MET A 110 12.28 11.05 -19.78
C MET A 110 13.24 9.90 -20.08
N LEU A 111 12.71 8.69 -20.30
CA LEU A 111 13.51 7.49 -20.47
C LEU A 111 13.50 7.01 -21.91
N ASP A 112 14.66 6.58 -22.40
CA ASP A 112 14.76 5.81 -23.63
C ASP A 112 14.40 4.32 -23.40
N ALA A 113 14.38 3.52 -24.45
CA ALA A 113 13.99 2.12 -24.38
C ALA A 113 14.96 1.27 -23.53
N GLU A 114 16.22 1.61 -23.49
CA GLU A 114 17.22 0.92 -22.68
C GLU A 114 17.06 1.26 -21.19
N GLU A 115 16.94 2.53 -20.87
CA GLU A 115 16.66 3.01 -19.50
C GLU A 115 15.37 2.44 -18.95
N HIS A 116 14.32 2.33 -19.78
CA HIS A 116 13.06 1.68 -19.38
C HIS A 116 13.27 0.21 -18.99
N ARG A 117 14.03 -0.56 -19.80
CA ARG A 117 14.38 -1.95 -19.47
C ARG A 117 15.18 -2.07 -18.17
N VAL A 118 16.14 -1.17 -17.99
CA VAL A 118 16.94 -1.10 -16.75
C VAL A 118 16.04 -0.83 -15.54
N LEU A 119 15.11 0.09 -15.65
CA LEU A 119 14.17 0.42 -14.57
C LEU A 119 13.27 -0.79 -14.21
N LEU A 120 12.72 -1.48 -15.20
CA LEU A 120 11.94 -2.70 -14.98
C LEU A 120 12.77 -3.79 -14.29
N ARG A 121 13.98 -3.99 -14.74
CA ARG A 121 14.89 -4.97 -14.12
C ARG A 121 15.24 -4.60 -12.68
N ALA A 122 15.47 -3.32 -12.42
CA ALA A 122 15.72 -2.83 -11.07
C ALA A 122 14.50 -3.04 -10.13
N ALA A 123 13.28 -2.82 -10.64
CA ALA A 123 12.05 -3.09 -9.88
C ALA A 123 11.95 -4.56 -9.47
N GLU A 124 12.15 -5.50 -10.40
CA GLU A 124 12.16 -6.94 -10.10
C GLU A 124 13.20 -7.33 -9.04
N ILE A 125 14.37 -6.70 -9.07
CA ILE A 125 15.43 -6.95 -8.08
C ILE A 125 15.00 -6.39 -6.71
N MET A 126 14.42 -5.21 -6.67
CA MET A 126 13.92 -4.60 -5.43
C MET A 126 12.81 -5.43 -4.78
N ASP A 127 11.88 -5.97 -5.57
CA ASP A 127 10.84 -6.87 -5.07
C ASP A 127 11.44 -8.12 -4.41
N ARG A 128 12.41 -8.76 -5.07
CA ARG A 128 13.10 -9.91 -4.50
C ARG A 128 13.86 -9.59 -3.20
N LEU A 129 14.43 -8.37 -3.11
CA LEU A 129 15.10 -7.94 -1.88
C LEU A 129 14.08 -7.67 -0.76
N ALA A 130 12.91 -7.13 -1.09
CA ALA A 130 11.85 -6.88 -0.13
C ALA A 130 11.27 -8.20 0.44
N ASP A 131 11.22 -9.25 -0.35
CA ASP A 131 10.72 -10.57 0.02
C ASP A 131 11.78 -11.47 0.69
N ALA A 132 13.04 -11.04 0.74
CA ALA A 132 14.11 -11.83 1.34
C ALA A 132 13.84 -12.03 2.84
N LYS A 133 13.80 -13.29 3.25
CA LYS A 133 13.75 -13.67 4.67
C LYS A 133 15.19 -13.78 5.18
N GLU A 134 15.47 -13.16 6.33
CA GLU A 134 16.72 -13.36 7.04
C GLU A 134 16.85 -14.81 7.54
#